data_4cbab6d150d431609f76df678ef436af
#
_entry.id   4cbab6d150d431609f76df678ef436af
#
_cell.length_a   1.000
_cell.length_b   1.000
_cell.length_c   1.000
_cell.angle_alpha   90.00
_cell.angle_beta   90.00
_cell.angle_gamma   90.00
#
_symmetry.space_group_name_H-M   'P 1'
#
loop_
_entity.id
_entity.type
_entity.pdbx_description
1 polymer ?
#
loop_
_entity_poly.entity_id
_entity_poly.type
_entity_poly.pdbx_seq_one_letter_code
_entity_poly.pdbx_strand_id
1 'polypeptide(L)' 'MAERLQKFLAKSGIGSRRYCEELIRSKKIKVNGQIALIGATVNRNDEVEYDGNIISFTE' A
#
# COMPACT_ATOMS: atom_id res chain seq x y z
N MET A 1 9.09 1.51 12.01
CA MET A 1 8.72 0.10 11.99
C MET A 1 7.93 -0.23 10.74
N ALA A 2 8.22 -1.37 10.15
CA ALA A 2 7.51 -1.80 8.95
C ALA A 2 6.13 -2.33 9.31
N GLU A 3 5.16 -2.11 8.45
CA GLU A 3 3.87 -2.76 8.60
C GLU A 3 3.43 -3.34 7.26
N ARG A 4 2.50 -4.26 7.30
CA ARG A 4 2.03 -4.89 6.09
C ARG A 4 1.35 -3.86 5.20
N LEU A 5 1.62 -3.95 3.90
CA LEU A 5 1.11 -2.98 2.94
C LEU A 5 -0.42 -2.91 2.95
N GLN A 6 -1.11 -4.06 3.01
CA GLN A 6 -2.56 -4.05 3.04
C GLN A 6 -3.11 -3.35 4.28
N LYS A 7 -2.41 -3.46 5.41
CA LYS A 7 -2.82 -2.77 6.63
C LYS A 7 -2.66 -1.27 6.46
N PHE A 8 -1.54 -0.84 5.91
CA PHE A 8 -1.29 0.58 5.65
C PHE A 8 -2.36 1.16 4.73
N LEU A 9 -2.67 0.46 3.64
CA LEU A 9 -3.67 0.92 2.69
C LEU A 9 -5.06 1.02 3.33
N ALA A 10 -5.42 0.04 4.16
CA ALA A 10 -6.71 0.07 4.84
C ALA A 10 -6.78 1.24 5.82
N LYS A 11 -5.72 1.53 6.54
CA LYS A 11 -5.66 2.67 7.44
C LYS A 11 -5.76 3.99 6.70
N SER A 12 -5.33 4.01 5.46
CA SER A 12 -5.39 5.21 4.62
C SER A 12 -6.79 5.46 4.03
N GLY A 13 -7.73 4.55 4.28
CA GLY A 13 -9.10 4.76 3.85
C GLY A 13 -9.42 4.27 2.44
N ILE A 14 -8.53 3.51 1.82
CA ILE A 14 -8.76 3.01 0.47
C ILE A 14 -9.83 1.93 0.47
N GLY A 15 -9.85 1.10 1.51
CA GLY A 15 -10.83 0.03 1.63
C GLY A 15 -10.47 -0.92 2.74
N SER A 16 -11.16 -2.07 2.79
CA SER A 16 -10.85 -3.10 3.76
C SER A 16 -9.49 -3.73 3.43
N ARG A 17 -8.92 -4.46 4.40
CA ARG A 17 -7.66 -5.17 4.16
C ARG A 17 -7.76 -6.14 3.01
N ARG A 18 -8.90 -6.84 2.91
CA ARG A 18 -9.13 -7.79 1.82
C ARG A 18 -9.14 -7.08 0.47
N TYR A 19 -9.83 -5.95 0.39
CA TYR A 19 -9.87 -5.17 -0.83
C TYR A 19 -8.48 -4.68 -1.20
N CYS A 20 -7.71 -4.22 -0.22
CA CYS A 20 -6.35 -3.77 -0.46
C CYS A 20 -5.45 -4.90 -0.95
N GLU A 21 -5.64 -6.11 -0.42
CA GLU A 21 -4.90 -7.28 -0.94
C GLU A 21 -5.21 -7.54 -2.41
N GLU A 22 -6.47 -7.38 -2.79
CA GLU A 22 -6.86 -7.55 -4.19
C GLU A 22 -6.18 -6.50 -5.08
N LEU A 23 -6.08 -5.27 -4.59
CA LEU A 23 -5.37 -4.23 -5.33
C LEU A 23 -3.90 -4.59 -5.53
N ILE A 24 -3.27 -5.13 -4.50
CA ILE A 24 -1.87 -5.54 -4.58
C ILE A 24 -1.72 -6.68 -5.59
N ARG A 25 -2.61 -7.68 -5.52
CA ARG A 25 -2.58 -8.80 -6.47
C ARG A 25 -2.78 -8.35 -7.90
N SER A 26 -3.59 -7.32 -8.10
CA SER A 26 -3.88 -6.80 -9.43
C SER A 26 -2.79 -5.85 -9.93
N LYS A 27 -1.69 -5.72 -9.17
CA LYS A 27 -0.53 -4.90 -9.54
C LYS A 27 -0.88 -3.42 -9.66
N LYS A 28 -1.84 -2.98 -8.86
CA LYS A 28 -2.28 -1.59 -8.87
C LYS A 28 -1.57 -0.72 -7.85
N ILE A 29 -0.76 -1.33 -6.99
CA ILE A 29 -0.05 -0.63 -5.92
C ILE A 29 1.44 -0.65 -6.21
N LYS A 30 2.08 0.51 -6.09
CA LYS A 30 3.53 0.63 -6.24
C LYS A 30 4.12 1.14 -4.94
N VAL A 31 5.32 0.66 -4.63
CA VAL A 31 6.10 1.16 -3.49
C VAL A 31 7.44 1.59 -4.03
N ASN A 32 7.75 2.85 -3.84
CA ASN A 32 9.01 3.46 -4.34
C ASN A 32 9.17 3.23 -5.85
N GLY A 33 8.07 3.33 -6.59
CA GLY A 33 8.08 3.21 -8.04
C GLY A 33 8.06 1.78 -8.57
N GLN A 34 8.01 0.79 -7.70
CA GLN A 34 7.99 -0.62 -8.11
C GLN A 34 6.68 -1.28 -7.73
N ILE A 35 6.20 -2.18 -8.58
CA ILE A 35 4.96 -2.92 -8.32
C ILE A 35 5.13 -3.73 -7.03
N ALA A 36 4.21 -3.54 -6.09
CA ALA A 36 4.23 -4.26 -4.83
C ALA A 36 3.68 -5.67 -5.00
N LEU A 37 4.22 -6.59 -4.21
CA LEU A 37 3.77 -7.98 -4.19
C LEU A 37 3.06 -8.27 -2.88
N ILE A 38 2.24 -9.32 -2.88
CA ILE A 38 1.58 -9.79 -1.66
C ILE A 38 2.66 -10.12 -0.63
N GLY A 39 2.44 -9.68 0.60
CA GLY A 39 3.40 -9.87 1.67
C GLY A 39 4.38 -8.72 1.84
N ALA A 40 4.34 -7.73 0.94
CA ALA A 40 5.20 -6.56 1.06
C ALA A 40 4.92 -5.81 2.35
N THR A 41 5.97 -5.20 2.91
CA THR A 41 5.86 -4.32 4.07
C THR A 41 6.35 -2.93 3.68
N VAL A 42 5.89 -1.93 4.40
CA VAL A 42 6.28 -0.55 4.15
C VAL A 42 6.70 0.13 5.42
N ASN A 43 7.62 1.08 5.27
CA ASN A 43 8.07 1.93 6.35
C ASN A 43 7.57 3.35 6.11
N ARG A 44 7.72 4.18 7.14
CA ARG A 44 7.29 5.57 7.09
C ARG A 44 7.92 6.35 5.94
N ASN A 45 9.13 5.99 5.52
CA ASN A 45 9.84 6.68 4.46
C ASN A 45 9.52 6.14 3.06
N ASP A 46 8.74 5.08 2.97
CA ASP A 46 8.41 4.50 1.68
C ASP A 46 7.29 5.28 1.02
N GLU A 47 7.37 5.40 -0.30
CA GLU A 47 6.36 6.09 -1.10
C GLU A 47 5.43 5.05 -1.68
N VAL A 48 4.16 5.11 -1.28
CA VAL A 48 3.13 4.17 -1.77
C VAL A 48 2.26 4.90 -2.76
N GLU A 49 2.06 4.29 -3.92
CA GLU A 49 1.27 4.90 -4.99
C GLU A 49 0.12 3.99 -5.39
N TYR A 50 -1.06 4.58 -5.54
CA TYR A 50 -2.25 3.90 -6.02
C TYR A 50 -2.97 4.81 -7.01
N ASP A 51 -3.21 4.30 -8.21
CA ASP A 51 -3.96 5.01 -9.25
C ASP A 51 -3.35 6.39 -9.56
N GLY A 52 -2.03 6.45 -9.57
CA GLY A 52 -1.31 7.69 -9.88
C GLY A 52 -1.21 8.66 -8.70
N ASN A 53 -1.75 8.31 -7.55
CA ASN A 53 -1.73 9.18 -6.37
C ASN A 53 -0.80 8.61 -5.31
N ILE A 54 -0.01 9.49 -4.71
CA ILE A 54 0.87 9.10 -3.62
C ILE A 54 0.07 9.10 -2.33
N ILE A 55 0.16 8.01 -1.59
CA ILE A 55 -0.53 7.84 -0.32
C ILE A 55 0.47 8.02 0.79
N SER A 56 0.26 9.03 1.63
CA SER A 56 1.17 9.32 2.73
C SER A 56 0.73 8.59 4.00
N PHE A 57 1.70 8.31 4.88
CA PHE A 57 1.36 7.81 6.20
C PHE A 57 0.57 8.89 6.94
N THR A 58 -0.57 8.49 7.49
CA THR A 58 -1.36 9.37 8.36
C THR A 58 -1.18 8.91 9.79
N GLU A 59 -1.02 9.87 10.67
CA GLU A 59 -0.91 9.59 12.11
C GLU A 59 -2.24 9.72 12.80
#